data_6aab703a9171735bc37c3e2d9564bfca
#
_entry.id   6aab703a9171735bc37c3e2d9564bfca
#
_cell.length_a   1.000
_cell.length_b   1.000
_cell.length_c   1.000
_cell.angle_alpha   90.00
_cell.angle_beta   90.00
_cell.angle_gamma   90.00
#
_symmetry.space_group_name_H-M   'P 1'
#
loop_
_entity.id
_entity.type
_entity.pdbx_description
1 polymer ?
#
loop_
_entity_poly.entity_id
_entity_poly.type
_entity_poly.pdbx_seq_one_letter_code
_entity_poly.pdbx_strand_id
1 'polypeptide(L)'
;MPSVYEKYQLKPVINASGRMTILGVSTPEQEVVDAVNFGLGHYFEVKDLINKTGAYLAGLLDVEDAVVVSCASAGIAQSVAAMIVRGDPYRLEHLHAHHHEVPSEIVLPKGHNVNFGAPVGTMVNLGGGKVVEAGYANECSPSQLAAAINANTAAILYIKSHHCVQKSILSVAEAAKVAKTHGLPLIVDAAAEEDLRLYYNQGADLVIYSGAKAIEGPTSGLVLGKRQYVEWVKQQANGIGRAMKVGKEGILGLTHAIERYLAKEKESGAAMVAKMTPFIERLNQLPGVTAKV
;
A
#
# COMPACT_ATOMS: atom_id res chain seq x y z
N MET A 1 13.34 -34.01 14.70
CA MET A 1 13.02 -32.80 15.50
C MET A 1 11.53 -32.55 15.39
N PRO A 2 10.85 -32.13 16.47
CA PRO A 2 9.43 -31.78 16.39
C PRO A 2 9.24 -30.65 15.37
N SER A 3 8.09 -30.63 14.71
CA SER A 3 7.72 -29.54 13.80
C SER A 3 7.58 -28.21 14.58
N VAL A 4 7.62 -27.09 13.87
CA VAL A 4 7.37 -25.76 14.48
C VAL A 4 6.00 -25.71 15.16
N TYR A 5 4.98 -26.38 14.55
CA TYR A 5 3.64 -26.47 15.14
C TYR A 5 3.64 -27.21 16.48
N GLU A 6 4.32 -28.36 16.56
CA GLU A 6 4.43 -29.13 17.80
C GLU A 6 5.24 -28.39 18.85
N LYS A 7 6.39 -27.79 18.46
CA LYS A 7 7.28 -27.06 19.37
C LYS A 7 6.60 -25.87 20.05
N TYR A 8 5.80 -25.11 19.29
CA TYR A 8 5.11 -23.90 19.79
C TYR A 8 3.64 -24.10 20.06
N GLN A 9 3.12 -25.33 19.97
CA GLN A 9 1.70 -25.69 20.20
C GLN A 9 0.75 -24.86 19.30
N LEU A 10 1.16 -24.61 18.06
CA LEU A 10 0.35 -23.87 17.08
C LEU A 10 -0.63 -24.82 16.38
N LYS A 11 -1.82 -24.31 16.10
CA LYS A 11 -2.81 -25.03 15.29
C LYS A 11 -2.47 -24.88 13.81
N PRO A 12 -2.37 -25.96 13.02
CA PRO A 12 -2.28 -25.86 11.58
C PRO A 12 -3.60 -25.28 11.04
N VAL A 13 -3.49 -24.41 10.03
CA VAL A 13 -4.63 -23.73 9.41
C VAL A 13 -4.71 -24.10 7.95
N ILE A 14 -5.90 -24.56 7.49
CA ILE A 14 -6.25 -24.64 6.08
C ILE A 14 -6.98 -23.35 5.74
N ASN A 15 -6.30 -22.47 5.00
CA ASN A 15 -6.86 -21.17 4.64
C ASN A 15 -7.77 -21.30 3.40
N ALA A 16 -9.08 -21.10 3.61
CA ALA A 16 -10.08 -20.98 2.56
C ALA A 16 -10.68 -19.57 2.46
N SER A 17 -10.13 -18.60 3.21
CA SER A 17 -10.63 -17.21 3.29
C SER A 17 -9.85 -16.22 2.41
N GLY A 18 -8.84 -16.69 1.67
CA GLY A 18 -8.01 -15.83 0.83
C GLY A 18 -6.96 -15.02 1.63
N ARG A 19 -6.65 -13.83 1.17
CA ARG A 19 -5.54 -12.99 1.67
C ARG A 19 -5.92 -12.21 2.93
N MET A 20 -6.04 -12.90 4.05
CA MET A 20 -6.46 -12.35 5.34
C MET A 20 -5.25 -12.04 6.24
N THR A 21 -5.14 -10.81 6.73
CA THR A 21 -4.04 -10.38 7.63
C THR A 21 -3.94 -11.25 8.88
N ILE A 22 -5.05 -11.66 9.45
CA ILE A 22 -5.11 -12.55 10.63
C ILE A 22 -4.47 -13.93 10.38
N LEU A 23 -4.35 -14.35 9.13
CA LEU A 23 -3.74 -15.63 8.72
C LEU A 23 -2.33 -15.46 8.11
N GLY A 24 -1.75 -14.26 8.19
CA GLY A 24 -0.43 -13.95 7.61
C GLY A 24 -0.48 -13.56 6.14
N VAL A 25 -1.67 -13.28 5.59
CA VAL A 25 -1.99 -12.77 4.25
C VAL A 25 -1.76 -13.80 3.13
N SER A 26 -0.52 -14.16 2.83
CA SER A 26 -0.14 -15.09 1.75
C SER A 26 1.04 -15.97 2.15
N THR A 27 1.23 -17.04 1.39
CA THR A 27 2.44 -17.87 1.43
C THR A 27 3.20 -17.63 0.13
N PRO A 28 4.35 -16.95 0.17
CA PRO A 28 5.15 -16.69 -1.02
C PRO A 28 5.63 -17.96 -1.71
N GLU A 29 5.85 -17.88 -3.02
CA GLU A 29 6.50 -18.95 -3.79
C GLU A 29 7.94 -19.20 -3.30
N GLN A 30 8.47 -20.42 -3.53
CA GLN A 30 9.79 -20.81 -3.04
C GLN A 30 10.89 -19.86 -3.50
N GLU A 31 10.87 -19.39 -4.72
CA GLU A 31 11.85 -18.45 -5.27
C GLU A 31 11.88 -17.11 -4.52
N VAL A 32 10.73 -16.65 -4.04
CA VAL A 32 10.63 -15.45 -3.18
C VAL A 32 11.21 -15.74 -1.79
N VAL A 33 10.95 -16.95 -1.25
CA VAL A 33 11.53 -17.39 0.03
C VAL A 33 13.06 -17.48 -0.09
N ASP A 34 13.59 -17.95 -1.21
CA ASP A 34 15.03 -18.03 -1.46
C ASP A 34 15.66 -16.64 -1.53
N ALA A 35 14.99 -15.66 -2.13
CA ALA A 35 15.44 -14.26 -2.13
C ALA A 35 15.46 -13.65 -0.72
N VAL A 36 14.47 -13.96 0.12
CA VAL A 36 14.45 -13.59 1.55
C VAL A 36 15.63 -14.22 2.29
N ASN A 37 15.85 -15.52 2.11
CA ASN A 37 16.97 -16.26 2.73
C ASN A 37 18.32 -15.70 2.30
N PHE A 38 18.48 -15.36 1.00
CA PHE A 38 19.67 -14.68 0.51
C PHE A 38 19.90 -13.35 1.24
N GLY A 39 18.83 -12.54 1.38
CA GLY A 39 18.88 -11.27 2.10
C GLY A 39 19.30 -11.43 3.56
N LEU A 40 18.79 -12.46 4.25
CA LEU A 40 19.17 -12.76 5.65
C LEU A 40 20.64 -13.13 5.77
N GLY A 41 21.17 -13.94 4.84
CA GLY A 41 22.51 -14.49 4.87
C GLY A 41 23.65 -13.55 4.46
N HIS A 42 23.37 -12.35 3.93
CA HIS A 42 24.37 -11.46 3.36
C HIS A 42 24.33 -10.04 3.92
N TYR A 43 25.45 -9.34 3.84
CA TYR A 43 25.56 -7.92 4.19
C TYR A 43 25.44 -7.07 2.93
N PHE A 44 24.85 -5.87 3.09
CA PHE A 44 24.67 -4.88 2.03
C PHE A 44 24.92 -3.47 2.57
N GLU A 45 25.42 -2.59 1.74
CA GLU A 45 25.29 -1.16 1.96
C GLU A 45 23.80 -0.80 1.83
N VAL A 46 23.13 -0.57 2.97
CA VAL A 46 21.64 -0.48 3.02
C VAL A 46 21.11 0.65 2.14
N LYS A 47 21.81 1.80 2.11
CA LYS A 47 21.44 2.92 1.24
C LYS A 47 21.50 2.54 -0.23
N ASP A 48 22.53 1.80 -0.62
CA ASP A 48 22.73 1.30 -1.98
C ASP A 48 21.65 0.27 -2.35
N LEU A 49 21.34 -0.65 -1.45
CA LEU A 49 20.27 -1.63 -1.63
C LEU A 49 18.94 -0.95 -1.88
N ILE A 50 18.54 0.01 -1.04
CA ILE A 50 17.28 0.75 -1.18
C ILE A 50 17.23 1.49 -2.53
N ASN A 51 18.28 2.19 -2.88
CA ASN A 51 18.29 3.01 -4.10
C ASN A 51 18.30 2.15 -5.37
N LYS A 52 19.10 1.09 -5.42
CA LYS A 52 19.22 0.22 -6.60
C LYS A 52 17.97 -0.65 -6.81
N THR A 53 17.43 -1.23 -5.75
CA THR A 53 16.17 -1.98 -5.87
C THR A 53 15.01 -1.06 -6.20
N GLY A 54 14.96 0.16 -5.64
CA GLY A 54 13.97 1.17 -5.99
C GLY A 54 14.02 1.57 -7.46
N ALA A 55 15.21 1.88 -7.98
CA ALA A 55 15.39 2.21 -9.39
C ALA A 55 15.05 1.02 -10.32
N TYR A 56 15.41 -0.20 -9.92
CA TYR A 56 15.06 -1.42 -10.64
C TYR A 56 13.54 -1.61 -10.73
N LEU A 57 12.82 -1.49 -9.59
CA LEU A 57 11.36 -1.59 -9.54
C LEU A 57 10.69 -0.47 -10.34
N ALA A 58 11.24 0.74 -10.29
CA ALA A 58 10.73 1.86 -11.09
C ALA A 58 10.80 1.58 -12.59
N GLY A 59 11.91 0.99 -13.05
CA GLY A 59 12.08 0.55 -14.44
C GLY A 59 11.08 -0.55 -14.84
N LEU A 60 10.86 -1.55 -13.97
CA LEU A 60 9.89 -2.62 -14.23
C LEU A 60 8.44 -2.10 -14.32
N LEU A 61 8.12 -1.08 -13.52
CA LEU A 61 6.76 -0.57 -13.39
C LEU A 61 6.48 0.66 -14.26
N ASP A 62 7.49 1.17 -14.98
CA ASP A 62 7.41 2.37 -15.80
C ASP A 62 6.93 3.58 -14.99
N VAL A 63 7.58 3.81 -13.84
CA VAL A 63 7.35 4.96 -12.95
C VAL A 63 8.67 5.68 -12.69
N GLU A 64 8.62 6.90 -12.14
CA GLU A 64 9.84 7.70 -11.96
C GLU A 64 10.77 7.17 -10.86
N ASP A 65 10.22 6.62 -9.76
CA ASP A 65 10.99 6.03 -8.66
C ASP A 65 10.09 5.13 -7.78
N ALA A 66 10.73 4.27 -6.97
CA ALA A 66 10.05 3.40 -6.03
C ALA A 66 10.90 3.15 -4.78
N VAL A 67 10.24 2.74 -3.70
CA VAL A 67 10.90 2.32 -2.45
C VAL A 67 10.10 1.23 -1.75
N VAL A 68 10.82 0.25 -1.21
CA VAL A 68 10.23 -0.79 -0.35
C VAL A 68 10.16 -0.29 1.08
N VAL A 69 9.01 -0.46 1.71
CA VAL A 69 8.73 -0.14 3.13
C VAL A 69 8.27 -1.40 3.88
N SER A 70 8.16 -1.33 5.20
CA SER A 70 7.85 -2.52 6.02
C SER A 70 6.42 -3.06 5.85
N CYS A 71 5.47 -2.19 5.48
CA CYS A 71 4.09 -2.55 5.12
C CYS A 71 3.38 -1.35 4.46
N ALA A 72 2.21 -1.56 3.86
CA ALA A 72 1.44 -0.46 3.27
C ALA A 72 1.05 0.62 4.30
N SER A 73 0.70 0.23 5.53
CA SER A 73 0.38 1.18 6.61
C SER A 73 1.57 2.08 6.97
N ALA A 74 2.79 1.51 7.01
CA ALA A 74 4.02 2.28 7.17
C ALA A 74 4.27 3.19 5.96
N GLY A 75 3.90 2.73 4.76
CA GLY A 75 3.93 3.54 3.54
C GLY A 75 3.04 4.77 3.65
N ILE A 76 1.81 4.64 4.19
CA ILE A 76 0.93 5.79 4.44
C ILE A 76 1.61 6.78 5.40
N ALA A 77 2.05 6.32 6.58
CA ALA A 77 2.65 7.19 7.59
C ALA A 77 3.91 7.90 7.06
N GLN A 78 4.80 7.18 6.39
CA GLN A 78 6.02 7.76 5.81
C GLN A 78 5.71 8.72 4.65
N SER A 79 4.70 8.43 3.82
CA SER A 79 4.28 9.33 2.74
C SER A 79 3.69 10.62 3.30
N VAL A 80 2.86 10.54 4.33
CA VAL A 80 2.31 11.72 5.02
C VAL A 80 3.44 12.57 5.60
N ALA A 81 4.36 11.96 6.36
CA ALA A 81 5.52 12.66 6.92
C ALA A 81 6.37 13.31 5.82
N ALA A 82 6.60 12.62 4.71
CA ALA A 82 7.34 13.13 3.57
C ALA A 82 6.70 14.39 2.99
N MET A 83 5.37 14.44 2.87
CA MET A 83 4.64 15.61 2.35
C MET A 83 4.66 16.81 3.32
N ILE A 84 4.78 16.57 4.61
CA ILE A 84 4.89 17.62 5.64
C ILE A 84 6.33 18.16 5.71
N VAL A 85 7.30 17.25 5.74
CA VAL A 85 8.75 17.56 5.87
C VAL A 85 9.32 18.20 4.60
N ARG A 86 8.91 17.71 3.41
CA ARG A 86 9.34 18.21 2.10
C ARG A 86 10.85 18.27 1.91
N GLY A 87 11.57 17.28 2.46
CA GLY A 87 13.02 17.17 2.34
C GLY A 87 13.82 18.12 3.23
N ASP A 88 13.19 18.86 4.11
CA ASP A 88 13.87 19.75 5.08
C ASP A 88 14.50 18.89 6.21
N PRO A 89 15.85 18.94 6.40
CA PRO A 89 16.51 18.11 7.40
C PRO A 89 16.10 18.43 8.84
N TYR A 90 15.85 19.70 9.15
CA TYR A 90 15.44 20.11 10.49
C TYR A 90 14.05 19.57 10.82
N ARG A 91 13.10 19.69 9.88
CA ARG A 91 11.76 19.15 10.04
C ARG A 91 11.74 17.63 10.10
N LEU A 92 12.66 16.96 9.37
CA LEU A 92 12.81 15.51 9.40
C LEU A 92 13.13 15.01 10.82
N GLU A 93 14.05 15.65 11.49
CA GLU A 93 14.48 15.30 12.84
C GLU A 93 13.47 15.73 13.92
N HIS A 94 12.74 16.82 13.70
CA HIS A 94 11.89 17.47 14.69
C HIS A 94 10.39 17.41 14.38
N LEU A 95 9.97 16.57 13.43
CA LEU A 95 8.57 16.47 13.03
C LEU A 95 7.62 16.23 14.22
N HIS A 96 8.04 15.42 15.19
CA HIS A 96 7.28 15.12 16.41
C HIS A 96 6.94 16.35 17.26
N ALA A 97 7.77 17.41 17.20
CA ALA A 97 7.59 18.64 17.98
C ALA A 97 7.00 19.80 17.16
N HIS A 98 7.28 19.86 15.86
CA HIS A 98 7.04 21.03 15.01
C HIS A 98 6.07 20.81 13.85
N HIS A 99 5.37 19.66 13.78
CA HIS A 99 4.42 19.38 12.70
C HIS A 99 3.26 20.39 12.59
N HIS A 100 2.92 21.07 13.67
CA HIS A 100 1.87 22.09 13.74
C HIS A 100 2.32 23.48 13.21
N GLU A 101 3.60 23.68 12.98
CA GLU A 101 4.17 24.95 12.46
C GLU A 101 4.18 25.00 10.93
N VAL A 102 3.80 23.90 10.29
CA VAL A 102 3.80 23.75 8.83
C VAL A 102 2.48 23.14 8.35
N PRO A 103 2.13 23.29 7.06
CA PRO A 103 0.98 22.59 6.51
C PRO A 103 1.07 21.09 6.81
N SER A 104 0.09 20.56 7.56
CA SER A 104 0.07 19.18 8.03
C SER A 104 -1.31 18.54 7.92
N GLU A 105 -2.30 19.23 7.36
CA GLU A 105 -3.62 18.65 7.12
C GLU A 105 -3.60 17.74 5.90
N ILE A 106 -4.20 16.55 6.07
CA ILE A 106 -4.37 15.55 5.01
C ILE A 106 -5.85 15.44 4.71
N VAL A 107 -6.23 15.92 3.55
CA VAL A 107 -7.63 15.90 3.09
C VAL A 107 -7.94 14.54 2.47
N LEU A 108 -9.02 13.92 2.88
CA LEU A 108 -9.53 12.68 2.27
C LEU A 108 -11.06 12.65 2.25
N PRO A 109 -11.68 11.91 1.30
CA PRO A 109 -13.13 11.68 1.33
C PRO A 109 -13.54 11.04 2.65
N LYS A 110 -14.60 11.54 3.29
CA LYS A 110 -15.06 11.01 4.59
C LYS A 110 -15.33 9.50 4.56
N GLY A 111 -15.89 8.99 3.47
CA GLY A 111 -16.10 7.55 3.27
C GLY A 111 -14.81 6.72 3.15
N HIS A 112 -13.64 7.35 3.10
CA HIS A 112 -12.32 6.73 3.07
C HIS A 112 -11.62 6.71 4.45
N ASN A 113 -12.17 7.42 5.44
CA ASN A 113 -11.65 7.35 6.81
C ASN A 113 -12.20 6.11 7.52
N VAL A 114 -11.70 4.95 7.12
CA VAL A 114 -12.18 3.63 7.55
C VAL A 114 -11.22 2.95 8.50
N ASN A 115 -11.69 1.88 9.14
CA ASN A 115 -10.88 0.96 9.91
C ASN A 115 -10.61 -0.31 9.06
N PHE A 116 -9.35 -0.56 8.71
CA PHE A 116 -8.90 -1.74 7.94
C PHE A 116 -8.16 -2.79 8.81
N GLY A 117 -8.40 -2.77 10.13
CA GLY A 117 -7.67 -3.45 11.19
C GLY A 117 -6.95 -2.46 12.09
N ALA A 118 -6.78 -1.22 11.61
CA ALA A 118 -6.44 -0.01 12.35
C ALA A 118 -7.10 1.18 11.63
N PRO A 119 -7.44 2.28 12.32
CA PRO A 119 -8.00 3.47 11.67
C PRO A 119 -7.00 4.12 10.71
N VAL A 120 -7.44 4.53 9.52
CA VAL A 120 -6.62 5.30 8.56
C VAL A 120 -6.04 6.54 9.26
N GLY A 121 -6.85 7.24 10.06
CA GLY A 121 -6.42 8.41 10.81
C GLY A 121 -5.23 8.16 11.74
N THR A 122 -5.07 6.94 12.27
CA THR A 122 -3.88 6.57 13.07
C THR A 122 -2.62 6.63 12.22
N MET A 123 -2.66 6.12 10.98
CA MET A 123 -1.49 6.14 10.08
C MET A 123 -1.15 7.58 9.67
N VAL A 124 -2.15 8.40 9.41
CA VAL A 124 -1.97 9.83 9.13
C VAL A 124 -1.32 10.53 10.32
N ASN A 125 -1.82 10.32 11.53
CA ASN A 125 -1.30 10.95 12.74
C ASN A 125 0.14 10.48 13.08
N LEU A 126 0.46 9.21 12.86
CA LEU A 126 1.84 8.71 12.99
C LEU A 126 2.81 9.45 12.06
N GLY A 127 2.34 9.87 10.88
CA GLY A 127 3.09 10.71 9.95
C GLY A 127 3.13 12.19 10.32
N GLY A 128 2.57 12.60 11.46
CA GLY A 128 2.46 14.00 11.88
C GLY A 128 1.31 14.75 11.21
N GLY A 129 0.45 14.06 10.44
CA GLY A 129 -0.67 14.65 9.73
C GLY A 129 -1.94 14.73 10.59
N LYS A 130 -2.81 15.67 10.25
CA LYS A 130 -4.15 15.81 10.79
C LYS A 130 -5.17 15.50 9.69
N VAL A 131 -6.08 14.56 9.94
CA VAL A 131 -7.15 14.23 8.99
C VAL A 131 -8.13 15.38 8.85
N VAL A 132 -8.45 15.75 7.60
CA VAL A 132 -9.56 16.62 7.23
C VAL A 132 -10.49 15.86 6.30
N GLU A 133 -11.70 15.61 6.75
CA GLU A 133 -12.71 14.85 5.99
C GLU A 133 -13.43 15.76 5.00
N ALA A 134 -13.52 15.32 3.73
CA ALA A 134 -14.25 16.00 2.65
C ALA A 134 -15.53 15.25 2.29
N GLY A 135 -16.60 15.97 2.00
CA GLY A 135 -17.89 15.41 1.62
C GLY A 135 -18.60 14.70 2.78
N TYR A 136 -19.34 13.66 2.44
CA TYR A 136 -20.14 12.84 3.36
C TYR A 136 -19.63 11.40 3.40
N ALA A 137 -20.16 10.60 4.32
CA ALA A 137 -19.76 9.20 4.45
C ALA A 137 -19.99 8.37 3.17
N ASN A 138 -21.00 8.71 2.40
CA ASN A 138 -21.45 8.01 1.18
C ASN A 138 -21.33 8.82 -0.10
N GLU A 139 -20.79 10.04 -0.05
CA GLU A 139 -20.67 10.91 -1.21
C GLU A 139 -19.49 11.87 -1.05
N CYS A 140 -18.70 12.02 -2.08
CA CYS A 140 -17.68 13.06 -2.19
C CYS A 140 -17.46 13.42 -3.66
N SER A 141 -17.87 14.61 -4.04
CA SER A 141 -17.62 15.17 -5.38
C SER A 141 -16.28 15.90 -5.44
N PRO A 142 -15.74 16.18 -6.65
CA PRO A 142 -14.56 17.02 -6.82
C PRO A 142 -14.65 18.39 -6.14
N SER A 143 -15.84 19.03 -6.18
CA SER A 143 -16.07 20.32 -5.54
C SER A 143 -16.05 20.23 -4.01
N GLN A 144 -16.60 19.16 -3.44
CA GLN A 144 -16.54 18.92 -1.99
C GLN A 144 -15.11 18.63 -1.52
N LEU A 145 -14.33 17.88 -2.30
CA LEU A 145 -12.90 17.65 -2.02
C LEU A 145 -12.14 18.97 -2.06
N ALA A 146 -12.34 19.78 -3.10
CA ALA A 146 -11.70 21.09 -3.25
C ALA A 146 -12.06 22.06 -2.11
N ALA A 147 -13.31 22.07 -1.67
CA ALA A 147 -13.80 22.94 -0.58
C ALA A 147 -13.15 22.63 0.79
N ALA A 148 -12.63 21.42 1.00
CA ALA A 148 -11.92 21.03 2.22
C ALA A 148 -10.44 21.46 2.23
N ILE A 149 -9.90 21.90 1.09
CA ILE A 149 -8.51 22.32 0.95
C ILE A 149 -8.34 23.75 1.48
N ASN A 150 -7.26 23.97 2.24
CA ASN A 150 -6.91 25.28 2.78
C ASN A 150 -5.37 25.45 2.86
N ALA A 151 -4.90 26.56 3.41
CA ALA A 151 -3.46 26.87 3.50
C ALA A 151 -2.65 25.89 4.36
N ASN A 152 -3.31 25.10 5.24
CA ASN A 152 -2.66 24.09 6.08
C ASN A 152 -2.65 22.72 5.43
N THR A 153 -3.24 22.53 4.25
CA THR A 153 -3.28 21.24 3.56
C THR A 153 -1.89 20.90 3.02
N ALA A 154 -1.36 19.75 3.42
CA ALA A 154 -0.08 19.20 2.96
C ALA A 154 -0.23 18.26 1.76
N ALA A 155 -1.30 17.46 1.75
CA ALA A 155 -1.57 16.46 0.71
C ALA A 155 -3.05 16.05 0.68
N ILE A 156 -3.45 15.39 -0.42
CA ILE A 156 -4.70 14.64 -0.52
C ILE A 156 -4.37 13.15 -0.39
N LEU A 157 -5.16 12.42 0.40
CA LEU A 157 -5.07 10.97 0.55
C LEU A 157 -6.34 10.31 0.00
N TYR A 158 -6.18 9.35 -0.88
CA TYR A 158 -7.27 8.55 -1.44
C TYR A 158 -7.07 7.07 -1.06
N ILE A 159 -8.08 6.43 -0.46
CA ILE A 159 -8.01 5.03 -0.09
C ILE A 159 -8.82 4.19 -1.08
N LYS A 160 -8.13 3.33 -1.82
CA LYS A 160 -8.75 2.36 -2.70
C LYS A 160 -8.83 1.01 -1.98
N SER A 161 -9.97 0.73 -1.37
CA SER A 161 -10.19 -0.47 -0.58
C SER A 161 -11.66 -0.88 -0.60
N HIS A 162 -11.92 -2.18 -0.47
CA HIS A 162 -13.26 -2.71 -0.29
C HIS A 162 -13.92 -2.31 1.05
N HIS A 163 -13.14 -1.80 2.00
CA HIS A 163 -13.68 -1.23 3.24
C HIS A 163 -14.29 0.16 3.04
N CYS A 164 -13.93 0.84 1.96
CA CYS A 164 -14.39 2.19 1.67
C CYS A 164 -15.70 2.21 0.89
N VAL A 165 -16.49 3.25 1.08
CA VAL A 165 -17.60 3.56 0.18
C VAL A 165 -17.03 3.98 -1.16
N GLN A 166 -17.43 3.30 -2.23
CA GLN A 166 -16.94 3.58 -3.60
C GLN A 166 -18.02 4.26 -4.46
N LYS A 167 -19.29 4.02 -4.17
CA LYS A 167 -20.40 4.62 -4.90
C LYS A 167 -20.53 6.10 -4.55
N SER A 168 -20.72 6.94 -5.55
CA SER A 168 -20.87 8.40 -5.41
C SER A 168 -19.63 9.10 -4.80
N ILE A 169 -18.48 8.48 -4.89
CA ILE A 169 -17.19 9.08 -4.54
C ILE A 169 -16.43 9.37 -5.84
N LEU A 170 -15.80 10.55 -5.90
CA LEU A 170 -14.95 10.92 -7.04
C LEU A 170 -13.90 9.83 -7.32
N SER A 171 -13.55 9.67 -8.60
CA SER A 171 -12.50 8.74 -9.02
C SER A 171 -11.09 9.25 -8.65
N VAL A 172 -10.08 8.35 -8.70
CA VAL A 172 -8.67 8.75 -8.52
C VAL A 172 -8.26 9.81 -9.54
N ALA A 173 -8.68 9.68 -10.81
CA ALA A 173 -8.38 10.65 -11.85
C ALA A 173 -9.00 12.04 -11.57
N GLU A 174 -10.20 12.10 -11.00
CA GLU A 174 -10.81 13.35 -10.57
C GLU A 174 -10.11 13.94 -9.35
N ALA A 175 -9.72 13.11 -8.37
CA ALA A 175 -8.91 13.54 -7.23
C ALA A 175 -7.56 14.10 -7.68
N ALA A 176 -6.90 13.47 -8.68
CA ALA A 176 -5.66 13.96 -9.27
C ALA A 176 -5.82 15.33 -9.95
N LYS A 177 -6.95 15.58 -10.62
CA LYS A 177 -7.25 16.90 -11.19
C LYS A 177 -7.41 17.97 -10.10
N VAL A 178 -8.13 17.67 -9.03
CA VAL A 178 -8.28 18.57 -7.88
C VAL A 178 -6.92 18.85 -7.25
N ALA A 179 -6.13 17.80 -6.96
CA ALA A 179 -4.78 17.92 -6.40
C ALA A 179 -3.90 18.84 -7.25
N LYS A 180 -3.84 18.60 -8.56
CA LYS A 180 -3.07 19.40 -9.51
C LYS A 180 -3.52 20.87 -9.55
N THR A 181 -4.83 21.14 -9.53
CA THR A 181 -5.37 22.50 -9.54
C THR A 181 -4.94 23.30 -8.31
N HIS A 182 -4.81 22.63 -7.16
CA HIS A 182 -4.40 23.25 -5.89
C HIS A 182 -2.89 23.13 -5.61
N GLY A 183 -2.10 22.57 -6.51
CA GLY A 183 -0.66 22.39 -6.33
C GLY A 183 -0.29 21.44 -5.18
N LEU A 184 -1.16 20.49 -4.87
CA LEU A 184 -0.98 19.51 -3.80
C LEU A 184 -0.63 18.13 -4.35
N PRO A 185 0.16 17.31 -3.64
CA PRO A 185 0.37 15.92 -3.98
C PRO A 185 -0.84 15.05 -3.67
N LEU A 186 -1.12 14.07 -4.54
CA LEU A 186 -2.10 13.01 -4.31
C LEU A 186 -1.39 11.71 -3.93
N ILE A 187 -1.68 11.21 -2.74
CA ILE A 187 -1.28 9.89 -2.25
C ILE A 187 -2.45 8.93 -2.43
N VAL A 188 -2.23 7.78 -3.07
CA VAL A 188 -3.26 6.73 -3.22
C VAL A 188 -2.81 5.49 -2.46
N ASP A 189 -3.58 5.07 -1.45
CA ASP A 189 -3.43 3.74 -0.85
C ASP A 189 -4.22 2.73 -1.69
N ALA A 190 -3.51 1.90 -2.40
CA ALA A 190 -3.99 0.82 -3.26
C ALA A 190 -3.51 -0.55 -2.76
N ALA A 191 -3.46 -0.74 -1.43
CA ALA A 191 -2.80 -1.87 -0.78
C ALA A 191 -3.23 -3.25 -1.28
N ALA A 192 -4.47 -3.41 -1.75
CA ALA A 192 -5.02 -4.69 -2.21
C ALA A 192 -5.20 -4.78 -3.73
N GLU A 193 -4.92 -3.71 -4.45
CA GLU A 193 -5.15 -3.62 -5.89
C GLU A 193 -4.10 -4.42 -6.67
N GLU A 194 -4.50 -4.90 -7.84
CA GLU A 194 -3.70 -5.83 -8.66
C GLU A 194 -2.93 -5.13 -9.78
N ASP A 195 -3.41 -3.98 -10.27
CA ASP A 195 -2.71 -3.22 -11.29
C ASP A 195 -1.76 -2.21 -10.64
N LEU A 196 -0.46 -2.51 -10.72
CA LEU A 196 0.59 -1.70 -10.08
C LEU A 196 0.91 -0.39 -10.82
N ARG A 197 0.28 -0.11 -11.97
CA ARG A 197 0.49 1.10 -12.79
C ARG A 197 -0.74 1.99 -12.87
N LEU A 198 -1.93 1.44 -12.64
CA LEU A 198 -3.21 2.10 -12.91
C LEU A 198 -3.32 3.48 -12.29
N TYR A 199 -3.08 3.60 -10.99
CA TYR A 199 -3.32 4.85 -10.28
C TYR A 199 -2.23 5.90 -10.53
N TYR A 200 -0.99 5.47 -10.76
CA TYR A 200 0.06 6.38 -11.22
C TYR A 200 -0.29 6.96 -12.59
N ASN A 201 -0.74 6.14 -13.52
CA ASN A 201 -1.18 6.56 -14.85
C ASN A 201 -2.44 7.45 -14.80
N GLN A 202 -3.26 7.35 -13.76
CA GLN A 202 -4.39 8.25 -13.52
C GLN A 202 -4.00 9.58 -12.88
N GLY A 203 -2.71 9.78 -12.58
CA GLY A 203 -2.15 11.04 -12.09
C GLY A 203 -1.90 11.10 -10.58
N ALA A 204 -1.91 9.98 -9.88
CA ALA A 204 -1.43 9.93 -8.49
C ALA A 204 0.06 10.26 -8.44
N ASP A 205 0.47 11.02 -7.42
CA ASP A 205 1.87 11.39 -7.22
C ASP A 205 2.65 10.31 -6.45
N LEU A 206 1.97 9.65 -5.51
CA LEU A 206 2.44 8.46 -4.81
C LEU A 206 1.34 7.39 -4.79
N VAL A 207 1.70 6.14 -5.01
CA VAL A 207 0.81 4.98 -4.86
C VAL A 207 1.46 3.97 -3.93
N ILE A 208 0.66 3.40 -3.03
CA ILE A 208 1.10 2.49 -1.99
C ILE A 208 0.44 1.12 -2.18
N TYR A 209 1.24 0.06 -2.24
CA TYR A 209 0.77 -1.32 -2.34
C TYR A 209 1.26 -2.15 -1.16
N SER A 210 0.48 -3.17 -0.78
CA SER A 210 0.94 -4.19 0.17
C SER A 210 1.69 -5.29 -0.56
N GLY A 211 2.91 -5.56 -0.15
CA GLY A 211 3.72 -6.63 -0.74
C GLY A 211 3.16 -8.03 -0.51
N ALA A 212 2.46 -8.25 0.61
CA ALA A 212 1.91 -9.55 0.96
C ALA A 212 0.52 -9.82 0.39
N LYS A 213 -0.18 -8.83 -0.19
CA LYS A 213 -1.52 -9.02 -0.75
C LYS A 213 -1.47 -9.55 -2.19
N ALA A 214 -1.82 -8.73 -3.19
CA ALA A 214 -1.87 -9.16 -4.59
C ALA A 214 -0.51 -9.68 -5.11
N ILE A 215 0.58 -9.08 -4.64
CA ILE A 215 1.96 -9.42 -5.05
C ILE A 215 2.44 -10.76 -4.47
N GLU A 216 1.82 -11.24 -3.38
CA GLU A 216 2.17 -12.52 -2.72
C GLU A 216 3.62 -12.60 -2.23
N GLY A 217 4.19 -11.44 -1.88
CA GLY A 217 5.52 -11.33 -1.28
C GLY A 217 5.51 -11.45 0.26
N PRO A 218 6.67 -11.26 0.90
CA PRO A 218 6.75 -11.18 2.35
C PRO A 218 6.01 -9.94 2.89
N THR A 219 5.80 -9.87 4.21
CA THR A 219 5.26 -8.66 4.84
C THR A 219 6.15 -7.47 4.51
N SER A 220 5.63 -6.60 3.67
CA SER A 220 6.30 -5.43 3.10
C SER A 220 5.28 -4.51 2.44
N GLY A 221 5.72 -3.35 2.00
CA GLY A 221 4.95 -2.43 1.18
C GLY A 221 5.81 -1.84 0.07
N LEU A 222 5.18 -1.42 -1.00
CA LEU A 222 5.79 -0.67 -2.08
C LEU A 222 5.19 0.74 -2.09
N VAL A 223 6.04 1.75 -2.11
CA VAL A 223 5.65 3.12 -2.45
C VAL A 223 6.32 3.47 -3.76
N LEU A 224 5.53 3.87 -4.75
CA LEU A 224 6.02 4.26 -6.06
C LEU A 224 5.39 5.59 -6.49
N GLY A 225 6.03 6.28 -7.43
CA GLY A 225 5.47 7.51 -7.98
C GLY A 225 6.53 8.47 -8.47
N LYS A 226 6.25 9.76 -8.31
CA LYS A 226 7.16 10.83 -8.72
C LYS A 226 8.44 10.83 -7.89
N ARG A 227 9.57 10.94 -8.56
CA ARG A 227 10.92 10.86 -7.98
C ARG A 227 11.10 11.76 -6.76
N GLN A 228 10.68 13.02 -6.85
CA GLN A 228 10.80 13.96 -5.75
C GLN A 228 10.12 13.47 -4.47
N TYR A 229 8.91 12.95 -4.58
CA TYR A 229 8.13 12.50 -3.44
C TYR A 229 8.64 11.17 -2.89
N VAL A 230 9.02 10.24 -3.76
CA VAL A 230 9.62 8.96 -3.34
C VAL A 230 10.95 9.21 -2.62
N GLU A 231 11.76 10.15 -3.08
CA GLU A 231 13.01 10.53 -2.40
C GLU A 231 12.73 11.08 -0.99
N TRP A 232 11.70 11.90 -0.81
CA TRP A 232 11.28 12.36 0.53
C TRP A 232 10.78 11.24 1.43
N VAL A 233 10.16 10.20 0.84
CA VAL A 233 9.78 8.97 1.59
C VAL A 233 11.04 8.21 2.01
N LYS A 234 12.04 8.03 1.13
CA LYS A 234 13.32 7.38 1.46
C LYS A 234 14.03 8.08 2.62
N GLN A 235 13.98 9.41 2.66
CA GLN A 235 14.59 10.21 3.73
C GLN A 235 13.96 9.91 5.10
N GLN A 236 12.70 9.46 5.16
CA GLN A 236 12.06 9.08 6.43
C GLN A 236 12.77 7.95 7.17
N ALA A 237 13.69 7.22 6.55
CA ALA A 237 14.57 6.28 7.24
C ALA A 237 15.40 6.94 8.37
N ASN A 238 15.61 8.25 8.31
CA ASN A 238 16.25 9.08 9.34
C ASN A 238 15.27 9.87 10.20
N GLY A 239 13.96 9.76 9.95
CA GLY A 239 12.86 10.33 10.73
C GLY A 239 11.96 9.23 11.29
N ILE A 240 10.64 9.39 11.13
CA ILE A 240 9.66 8.42 11.66
C ILE A 240 9.81 7.02 11.08
N GLY A 241 10.29 6.90 9.85
CA GLY A 241 10.52 5.62 9.19
C GLY A 241 11.55 4.75 9.90
N ARG A 242 12.38 5.33 10.81
CA ARG A 242 13.28 4.56 11.65
C ARG A 242 12.54 3.57 12.56
N ALA A 243 11.37 3.95 13.06
CA ALA A 243 10.49 3.07 13.85
C ALA A 243 9.76 2.01 12.99
N MET A 244 9.75 2.19 11.67
CA MET A 244 9.05 1.35 10.68
C MET A 244 10.05 0.72 9.70
N LYS A 245 11.28 0.41 10.15
CA LYS A 245 12.37 -0.08 9.30
C LYS A 245 11.98 -1.37 8.60
N VAL A 246 12.22 -1.44 7.30
CA VAL A 246 12.20 -2.68 6.53
C VAL A 246 13.58 -3.34 6.57
N GLY A 247 13.61 -4.66 6.70
CA GLY A 247 14.86 -5.44 6.64
C GLY A 247 15.34 -5.66 5.19
N LYS A 248 16.63 -5.92 5.03
CA LYS A 248 17.25 -6.24 3.74
C LYS A 248 16.59 -7.45 3.05
N GLU A 249 16.17 -8.42 3.84
CA GLU A 249 15.45 -9.61 3.43
C GLU A 249 14.05 -9.27 2.87
N GLY A 250 13.36 -8.33 3.51
CA GLY A 250 12.06 -7.84 3.04
C GLY A 250 12.18 -7.03 1.74
N ILE A 251 13.26 -6.25 1.58
CA ILE A 251 13.53 -5.49 0.36
C ILE A 251 13.75 -6.45 -0.81
N LEU A 252 14.64 -7.43 -0.66
CA LEU A 252 14.94 -8.40 -1.73
C LEU A 252 13.75 -9.32 -2.01
N GLY A 253 13.07 -9.80 -0.96
CA GLY A 253 11.89 -10.64 -1.11
C GLY A 253 10.75 -9.95 -1.87
N LEU A 254 10.46 -8.68 -1.56
CA LEU A 254 9.44 -7.94 -2.30
C LEU A 254 9.87 -7.64 -3.73
N THR A 255 11.13 -7.25 -3.94
CA THR A 255 11.64 -6.99 -5.29
C THR A 255 11.44 -8.21 -6.19
N HIS A 256 11.86 -9.38 -5.71
CA HIS A 256 11.69 -10.63 -6.45
C HIS A 256 10.21 -11.03 -6.62
N ALA A 257 9.39 -10.83 -5.59
CA ALA A 257 7.94 -11.09 -5.69
C ALA A 257 7.27 -10.25 -6.78
N ILE A 258 7.67 -8.97 -6.94
CA ILE A 258 7.15 -8.11 -8.01
C ILE A 258 7.59 -8.60 -9.40
N GLU A 259 8.83 -9.04 -9.55
CA GLU A 259 9.30 -9.66 -10.81
C GLU A 259 8.43 -10.86 -11.18
N ARG A 260 8.21 -11.76 -10.23
CA ARG A 260 7.36 -12.95 -10.42
C ARG A 260 5.92 -12.58 -10.74
N TYR A 261 5.38 -11.59 -10.01
CA TYR A 261 4.02 -11.11 -10.22
C TYR A 261 3.79 -10.56 -11.62
N LEU A 262 4.76 -9.79 -12.14
CA LEU A 262 4.69 -9.21 -13.48
C LEU A 262 4.90 -10.25 -14.59
N ALA A 263 5.66 -11.31 -14.31
CA ALA A 263 5.91 -12.41 -15.25
C ALA A 263 4.76 -13.42 -15.33
N LYS A 264 3.87 -13.46 -14.31
CA LYS A 264 2.72 -14.37 -14.31
C LYS A 264 1.69 -13.96 -15.38
N GLU A 265 1.25 -14.93 -16.18
CA GLU A 265 0.04 -14.75 -16.96
C GLU A 265 -1.16 -14.61 -16.01
N LYS A 266 -1.87 -13.50 -16.13
CA LYS A 266 -3.10 -13.29 -15.36
C LYS A 266 -4.19 -14.20 -15.87
N GLU A 267 -4.71 -15.04 -15.00
CA GLU A 267 -5.86 -15.88 -15.33
C GLU A 267 -7.08 -15.01 -15.64
N SER A 268 -7.71 -15.23 -16.78
CA SER A 268 -8.91 -14.49 -17.15
C SER A 268 -10.10 -14.90 -16.25
N GLY A 269 -11.04 -13.98 -16.02
CA GLY A 269 -12.28 -14.30 -15.31
C GLY A 269 -13.04 -15.47 -15.94
N ALA A 270 -13.01 -15.61 -17.27
CA ALA A 270 -13.60 -16.74 -17.98
C ALA A 270 -12.91 -18.07 -17.63
N ALA A 271 -11.57 -18.08 -17.51
CA ALA A 271 -10.83 -19.26 -17.10
C ALA A 271 -11.14 -19.65 -15.63
N MET A 272 -11.25 -18.66 -14.74
CA MET A 272 -11.69 -18.89 -13.35
C MET A 272 -13.10 -19.50 -13.29
N VAL A 273 -14.05 -18.96 -14.05
CA VAL A 273 -15.41 -19.50 -14.14
C VAL A 273 -15.38 -20.95 -14.64
N ALA A 274 -14.62 -21.22 -15.71
CA ALA A 274 -14.51 -22.58 -16.25
C ALA A 274 -13.96 -23.58 -15.21
N LYS A 275 -12.99 -23.20 -14.40
CA LYS A 275 -12.47 -24.04 -13.30
C LYS A 275 -13.50 -24.28 -12.21
N MET A 276 -14.34 -23.30 -11.89
CA MET A 276 -15.36 -23.42 -10.84
C MET A 276 -16.59 -24.21 -11.29
N THR A 277 -16.91 -24.22 -12.58
CA THR A 277 -18.13 -24.85 -13.13
C THR A 277 -18.31 -26.31 -12.68
N PRO A 278 -17.34 -27.24 -12.79
CA PRO A 278 -17.51 -28.60 -12.34
C PRO A 278 -17.79 -28.76 -10.84
N PHE A 279 -17.25 -27.84 -10.02
CA PHE A 279 -17.51 -27.83 -8.59
C PHE A 279 -18.94 -27.35 -8.29
N ILE A 280 -19.39 -26.31 -8.96
CA ILE A 280 -20.74 -25.76 -8.84
C ILE A 280 -21.78 -26.77 -9.29
N GLU A 281 -21.54 -27.49 -10.39
CA GLU A 281 -22.42 -28.55 -10.87
C GLU A 281 -22.58 -29.66 -9.82
N ARG A 282 -21.48 -30.08 -9.17
CA ARG A 282 -21.55 -31.07 -8.08
C ARG A 282 -22.31 -30.56 -6.86
N LEU A 283 -22.13 -29.27 -6.48
CA LEU A 283 -22.90 -28.69 -5.39
C LEU A 283 -24.41 -28.67 -5.69
N ASN A 284 -24.80 -28.35 -6.93
CA ASN A 284 -26.18 -28.30 -7.35
C ASN A 284 -26.86 -29.67 -7.40
N GLN A 285 -26.12 -30.78 -7.30
CA GLN A 285 -26.68 -32.13 -7.15
C GLN A 285 -27.11 -32.43 -5.70
N LEU A 286 -26.72 -31.61 -4.73
CA LEU A 286 -27.10 -31.82 -3.34
C LEU A 286 -28.50 -31.24 -3.08
N PRO A 287 -29.40 -32.01 -2.39
CA PRO A 287 -30.71 -31.49 -2.05
C PRO A 287 -30.66 -30.20 -1.25
N GLY A 288 -31.43 -29.19 -1.67
CA GLY A 288 -31.50 -27.90 -0.99
C GLY A 288 -30.30 -26.95 -1.20
N VAL A 289 -29.33 -27.31 -2.05
CA VAL A 289 -28.18 -26.45 -2.39
C VAL A 289 -28.38 -25.83 -3.78
N THR A 290 -28.20 -24.53 -3.87
CA THR A 290 -28.13 -23.79 -5.15
C THR A 290 -26.84 -22.95 -5.14
N ALA A 291 -25.93 -23.31 -6.05
CA ALA A 291 -24.66 -22.60 -6.23
C ALA A 291 -24.60 -22.00 -7.65
N LYS A 292 -24.04 -20.79 -7.76
CA LYS A 292 -23.79 -20.09 -9.04
C LYS A 292 -22.51 -19.24 -8.91
N VAL A 293 -21.90 -18.92 -10.04
CA VAL A 293 -20.81 -17.95 -10.12
C VAL A 293 -21.40 -16.54 -10.13
#